data_2b0cdb22af36b257c9d71209ada5985b
#
_entry.id   2b0cdb22af36b257c9d71209ada5985b
#
_cell.length_a   1.000
_cell.length_b   1.000
_cell.length_c   1.000
_cell.angle_alpha   90.00
_cell.angle_beta   90.00
_cell.angle_gamma   90.00
#
_symmetry.space_group_name_H-M   'P 1'
#
loop_
_entity.id
_entity.type
_entity.pdbx_description
1 polymer ?
#
loop_
_entity_poly.entity_id
_entity_poly.type
_entity_poly.pdbx_seq_one_letter_code
_entity_poly.pdbx_strand_id
1 'polypeptide(L)' 'MGALMIKVFDNKENICECCDNDSSILIDFAEDTRPNSLGTRVYLCKEHKRKLIDLLLPF' A
#
# COMPACT_ATOMS: atom_id res chain seq x y z
N MET A 1 2.76 0.66 23.54
CA MET A 1 3.40 0.52 22.26
C MET A 1 2.39 0.30 21.17
N GLY A 2 2.42 1.12 20.14
CA GLY A 2 1.52 0.96 19.03
C GLY A 2 1.92 -0.20 18.11
N ALA A 3 0.95 -0.88 17.58
CA ALA A 3 1.18 -1.90 16.57
C ALA A 3 0.95 -1.29 15.18
N LEU A 4 1.89 -1.48 14.29
CA LEU A 4 1.72 -1.07 12.91
C LEU A 4 0.73 -2.01 12.24
N MET A 5 -0.33 -1.46 11.69
CA MET A 5 -1.31 -2.23 10.94
C MET A 5 -1.09 -2.01 9.46
N ILE A 6 -0.99 -3.10 8.72
CA ILE A 6 -0.86 -3.05 7.27
C ILE A 6 -2.10 -3.71 6.69
N LYS A 7 -2.82 -2.95 5.87
CA LYS A 7 -4.02 -3.43 5.20
C LYS A 7 -3.87 -3.27 3.71
N VAL A 8 -4.40 -4.22 2.96
CA VAL A 8 -4.37 -4.16 1.50
C VAL A 8 -5.80 -4.23 0.99
N PHE A 9 -6.15 -3.29 0.14
CA PHE A 9 -7.48 -3.22 -0.45
C PHE A 9 -7.37 -3.17 -1.96
N ASP A 10 -8.40 -3.68 -2.63
CA ASP A 10 -8.53 -3.44 -4.06
C ASP A 10 -8.85 -1.97 -4.29
N ASN A 11 -8.16 -1.36 -5.24
CA ASN A 11 -8.41 0.02 -5.58
C ASN A 11 -8.11 0.23 -7.06
N LYS A 12 -9.13 0.66 -7.80
CA LYS A 12 -9.01 0.91 -9.24
C LYS A 12 -9.31 2.36 -9.61
N GLU A 13 -9.51 3.20 -8.62
CA GLU A 13 -9.92 4.58 -8.86
C GLU A 13 -8.76 5.56 -8.84
N ASN A 14 -7.64 5.16 -8.29
CA ASN A 14 -6.49 6.03 -8.17
C ASN A 14 -5.40 5.64 -9.16
N ILE A 15 -4.34 6.43 -9.21
CA ILE A 15 -3.22 6.22 -10.11
C ILE A 15 -2.06 5.65 -9.33
N CYS A 16 -1.34 4.71 -9.93
CA CYS A 16 -0.13 4.13 -9.34
C CYS A 16 0.90 5.21 -9.03
N GLU A 17 1.52 5.12 -7.86
CA GLU A 17 2.50 6.11 -7.43
C GLU A 17 3.83 6.00 -8.17
N CYS A 18 4.11 4.85 -8.76
CA CYS A 18 5.36 4.61 -9.47
C CYS A 18 5.27 4.86 -10.97
N CYS A 19 4.06 4.91 -11.50
CA CYS A 19 3.80 5.16 -12.92
C CYS A 19 2.42 5.80 -13.05
N ASP A 20 2.06 6.20 -14.25
CA ASP A 20 0.77 6.86 -14.47
C ASP A 20 -0.36 5.90 -14.84
N ASN A 21 -0.16 4.61 -14.65
CA ASN A 21 -1.19 3.62 -14.92
C ASN A 21 -2.19 3.56 -13.76
N ASP A 22 -3.36 3.01 -14.03
CA ASP A 22 -4.37 2.84 -13.00
C ASP A 22 -3.87 1.93 -11.90
N SER A 23 -4.19 2.27 -10.67
CA SER A 23 -3.84 1.43 -9.54
C SER A 23 -4.69 0.16 -9.54
N SER A 24 -4.15 -0.88 -8.96
CA SER A 24 -4.87 -2.13 -8.75
C SER A 24 -5.12 -2.39 -7.27
N ILE A 25 -4.21 -1.93 -6.42
CA ILE A 25 -4.33 -2.13 -4.97
C ILE A 25 -3.96 -0.85 -4.24
N LEU A 26 -4.45 -0.76 -3.03
CA LEU A 26 -4.07 0.25 -2.05
C LEU A 26 -3.46 -0.46 -0.86
N ILE A 27 -2.26 -0.05 -0.48
CA ILE A 27 -1.63 -0.53 0.75
C ILE A 27 -1.72 0.59 1.78
N ASP A 28 -2.35 0.30 2.91
CA ASP A 28 -2.55 1.26 3.97
C ASP A 28 -1.71 0.87 5.19
N PHE A 29 -0.78 1.74 5.54
CA PHE A 29 0.06 1.59 6.73
C PHE A 29 -0.48 2.52 7.80
N ALA A 30 -0.97 1.98 8.88
CA ALA A 30 -1.55 2.78 9.96
C ALA A 30 -1.03 2.32 11.31
N GLU A 31 -0.83 3.28 12.20
CA GLU A 31 -0.57 2.99 13.60
C GLU A 31 -1.88 2.88 14.36
N ASP A 32 -2.01 1.83 15.13
CA ASP A 32 -3.24 1.46 15.81
C ASP A 32 -3.57 2.33 17.03
N THR A 33 -2.59 3.00 17.58
CA THR A 33 -2.72 3.55 18.94
C THR A 33 -3.19 4.98 19.01
N ARG A 34 -3.28 5.67 17.91
CA ARG A 34 -3.66 7.08 17.94
C ARG A 34 -4.80 7.36 16.97
N PRO A 35 -5.90 7.93 17.46
CA PRO A 35 -7.00 8.29 16.59
C PRO A 35 -6.62 9.31 15.51
N ASN A 36 -5.54 10.04 15.73
CA ASN A 36 -5.06 11.04 14.79
C ASN A 36 -3.84 10.61 14.01
N SER A 37 -3.47 9.34 14.05
CA SER A 37 -2.31 8.88 13.28
C SER A 37 -2.61 9.00 11.79
N LEU A 38 -1.72 9.68 11.10
CA LEU A 38 -1.83 9.81 9.65
C LEU A 38 -1.23 8.54 9.04
N GLY A 39 -2.10 7.68 8.57
CA GLY A 39 -1.66 6.50 7.86
C GLY A 39 -0.99 6.88 6.54
N THR A 40 -0.06 6.09 6.10
CA THR A 40 0.54 6.23 4.78
C THR A 40 -0.18 5.30 3.82
N ARG A 41 -0.61 5.83 2.69
CA ARG A 41 -1.30 5.05 1.68
C ARG A 41 -0.46 5.02 0.40
N VAL A 42 -0.31 3.85 -0.16
CA VAL A 42 0.45 3.65 -1.39
C VAL A 42 -0.43 2.95 -2.40
N TYR A 43 -0.54 3.53 -3.58
CA TYR A 43 -1.32 2.97 -4.67
C TYR A 43 -0.38 2.34 -5.69
N LEU A 44 -0.60 1.09 -6.02
CA LEU A 44 0.25 0.37 -6.95
C LEU A 44 -0.58 -0.28 -8.05
N CYS A 45 -0.08 -0.20 -9.28
CA CYS A 45 -0.66 -0.94 -10.39
C CYS A 45 -0.26 -2.42 -10.30
N LYS A 46 -0.85 -3.22 -11.17
CA LYS A 46 -0.61 -4.66 -11.16
C LYS A 46 0.87 -5.01 -11.32
N GLU A 47 1.57 -4.28 -12.19
CA GLU A 47 3.00 -4.53 -12.41
C GLU A 47 3.85 -4.18 -11.21
N HIS A 48 3.63 -3.03 -10.61
CA HIS A 48 4.41 -2.60 -9.46
C HIS A 48 4.06 -3.39 -8.21
N LYS A 49 2.83 -3.81 -8.08
CA LYS A 49 2.44 -4.75 -7.04
C LYS A 49 3.28 -6.02 -7.13
N ARG A 50 3.39 -6.58 -8.33
CA ARG A 50 4.17 -7.80 -8.53
C ARG A 50 5.65 -7.57 -8.29
N LYS A 51 6.18 -6.43 -8.71
CA LYS A 51 7.56 -6.06 -8.43
C LYS A 51 7.84 -5.98 -6.93
N LEU A 52 6.93 -5.40 -6.18
CA LEU A 52 7.07 -5.33 -4.73
C LEU A 52 7.10 -6.71 -4.11
N ILE A 53 6.23 -7.60 -4.55
CA ILE A 53 6.21 -8.98 -4.07
C ILE A 53 7.54 -9.68 -4.36
N ASP A 54 8.05 -9.51 -5.57
CA ASP A 54 9.33 -10.11 -5.96
C ASP A 54 10.49 -9.59 -5.11
N LEU A 55 10.46 -8.34 -4.74
CA LEU A 55 11.48 -7.75 -3.88
C LEU A 55 11.39 -8.24 -2.44
N LEU A 56 10.20 -8.59 -2.00
CA LEU A 56 9.97 -9.02 -0.62
C LEU A 56 10.15 -10.53 -0.43
N LEU A 57 9.99 -11.30 -1.49
CA LEU A 57 10.05 -12.77 -1.40
C LEU A 57 11.37 -13.32 -0.84
N PRO A 58 12.56 -12.73 -1.11
CA PRO A 58 13.80 -13.24 -0.52
C PRO A 58 13.91 -13.01 0.98
N PHE A 59 13.04 -12.21 1.52
CA PHE A 59 13.04 -11.93 2.94
C PHE A 59 12.01 -12.77 3.66
#